data_1fa5375a68c432a74381363ccc332d01
#
_entry.id   1fa5375a68c432a74381363ccc332d01
#
_cell.length_a   1.000
_cell.length_b   1.000
_cell.length_c   1.000
_cell.angle_alpha   90.00
_cell.angle_beta   90.00
_cell.angle_gamma   90.00
#
_symmetry.space_group_name_H-M   'P 1'
#
loop_
_entity.id
_entity.type
_entity.pdbx_description
1 polymer ?
#
loop_
_entity_poly.entity_id
_entity_poly.type
_entity_poly.pdbx_seq_one_letter_code
_entity_poly.pdbx_strand_id
1 'polypeptide(L)'
;KPKSFTKIAIGLASPEEILEHSSGQVLKPETINYRTYKPERDGLFCERIFGPVKDYECHCGKYKRIRYKGIVCDRCGVYFKSLPNKIGYLLGLPSKKLDAVIYYERYIVVQPGIMSEKGIAELDMLTEEEYLDIVDALPADNQHLDDDDPNKFIAKMGAEAIQMLLERLNLDDLSYELRHKANTETSQQRKNEALKRLQVVEAFRESKEVNKPEWMIVKVLAVIPPELRPLVPLDGGRFATSDLNDLYRRVIIRNNRLKRLIEIKAPDVILRNEKRMLQEAVDSLFDNSRKSNAVKIENNRPLKSLSDSLKGKQGRFRQNLLGKRVDYSARSVIVVGPDLKMHECGLPKDMAAELYMPFIIRKLIERGI
;
A
#
# COMPACT_ATOMS: atom_id res chain seq x y z
N LYS A 1 19.44 21.05 7.49
CA LYS A 1 20.42 19.96 7.60
C LYS A 1 19.65 18.64 7.49
N PRO A 2 20.09 17.65 6.68
CA PRO A 2 19.46 16.34 6.70
C PRO A 2 19.59 15.74 8.11
N LYS A 3 18.48 15.22 8.64
CA LYS A 3 18.50 14.52 9.93
C LYS A 3 19.31 13.22 9.73
N SER A 4 20.40 13.06 10.46
CA SER A 4 21.14 11.78 10.49
C SER A 4 20.35 10.79 11.34
N PHE A 5 20.17 9.57 10.84
CA PHE A 5 19.53 8.49 11.56
C PHE A 5 20.45 7.25 11.53
N THR A 6 20.42 6.46 12.59
CA THR A 6 21.23 5.24 12.74
C THR A 6 20.45 3.98 12.41
N LYS A 7 19.10 4.04 12.48
CA LYS A 7 18.22 2.90 12.25
C LYS A 7 16.96 3.33 11.50
N ILE A 8 16.42 2.44 10.70
CA ILE A 8 15.11 2.55 10.07
C ILE A 8 14.27 1.37 10.55
N ALA A 9 13.06 1.64 11.01
CA ALA A 9 12.07 0.64 11.35
C ALA A 9 10.92 0.70 10.34
N ILE A 10 10.34 -0.45 10.01
CA ILE A 10 9.17 -0.57 9.15
C ILE A 10 8.04 -1.11 10.02
N GLY A 11 6.94 -0.38 10.08
CA GLY A 11 5.73 -0.74 10.82
C GLY A 11 4.46 -0.55 9.99
N LEU A 12 3.32 -0.92 10.56
CA LEU A 12 2.02 -0.60 10.01
C LEU A 12 1.71 0.87 10.32
N ALA A 13 1.20 1.60 9.34
CA ALA A 13 0.73 2.97 9.55
C ALA A 13 -0.74 2.95 9.97
N SER A 14 -1.08 3.68 11.04
CA SER A 14 -2.47 3.89 11.42
C SER A 14 -3.20 4.80 10.43
N PRO A 15 -4.54 4.72 10.32
CA PRO A 15 -5.31 5.66 9.51
C PRO A 15 -5.08 7.12 9.93
N GLU A 16 -4.93 7.39 11.24
CA GLU A 16 -4.68 8.70 11.82
C GLU A 16 -3.31 9.23 11.41
N GLU A 17 -2.27 8.39 11.45
CA GLU A 17 -0.91 8.74 11.03
C GLU A 17 -0.86 9.08 9.53
N ILE A 18 -1.59 8.33 8.69
CA ILE A 18 -1.70 8.65 7.26
C ILE A 18 -2.38 10.00 7.04
N LEU A 19 -3.45 10.30 7.79
CA LEU A 19 -4.17 11.58 7.70
C LEU A 19 -3.33 12.74 8.20
N GLU A 20 -2.58 12.59 9.29
CA GLU A 20 -1.68 13.61 9.85
C GLU A 20 -0.59 14.01 8.85
N HIS A 21 -0.04 13.02 8.13
CA HIS A 21 0.98 13.26 7.11
C HIS A 21 0.40 13.64 5.73
N SER A 22 -0.93 13.74 5.59
CA SER A 22 -1.62 14.07 4.35
C SER A 22 -2.00 15.55 4.29
N SER A 23 -1.83 16.18 3.13
CA SER A 23 -2.26 17.56 2.88
C SER A 23 -3.60 17.66 2.15
N GLY A 24 -4.33 16.57 2.03
CA GLY A 24 -5.66 16.53 1.45
C GLY A 24 -6.01 15.24 0.75
N GLN A 25 -7.26 15.14 0.34
CA GLN A 25 -7.83 13.97 -0.33
C GLN A 25 -7.82 14.14 -1.84
N VAL A 26 -7.40 13.10 -2.57
CA VAL A 26 -7.50 13.02 -4.03
C VAL A 26 -8.93 12.56 -4.39
N LEU A 27 -9.73 13.45 -4.94
CA LEU A 27 -11.12 13.20 -5.27
C LEU A 27 -11.35 12.87 -6.73
N LYS A 28 -10.46 13.39 -7.61
CA LYS A 28 -10.60 13.26 -9.07
C LYS A 28 -9.59 12.27 -9.64
N PRO A 29 -10.00 11.43 -10.59
CA PRO A 29 -9.12 10.48 -11.26
C PRO A 29 -8.20 11.13 -12.32
N GLU A 30 -8.43 12.39 -12.67
CA GLU A 30 -7.69 13.14 -13.67
C GLU A 30 -6.28 13.47 -13.17
N THR A 31 -5.32 13.47 -14.10
CA THR A 31 -3.91 13.80 -13.85
C THR A 31 -3.62 15.28 -14.17
N ILE A 32 -3.80 15.64 -15.40
CA ILE A 32 -3.58 17.01 -15.93
C ILE A 32 -4.76 17.46 -16.78
N ASN A 33 -4.92 18.76 -16.90
CA ASN A 33 -5.82 19.34 -17.87
C ASN A 33 -5.12 19.34 -19.26
N TYR A 34 -5.64 18.58 -20.21
CA TYR A 34 -5.02 18.41 -21.54
C TYR A 34 -4.97 19.67 -22.39
N ARG A 35 -5.78 20.70 -22.05
CA ARG A 35 -5.76 22.01 -22.74
C ARG A 35 -4.67 22.93 -22.21
N THR A 36 -4.45 22.92 -20.89
CA THR A 36 -3.51 23.84 -20.21
C THR A 36 -2.22 23.18 -19.80
N TYR A 37 -2.14 21.84 -19.87
CA TYR A 37 -1.04 21.01 -19.37
C TYR A 37 -0.71 21.22 -17.88
N LYS A 38 -1.62 21.83 -17.11
CA LYS A 38 -1.46 22.02 -15.66
C LYS A 38 -2.10 20.88 -14.90
N PRO A 39 -1.56 20.52 -13.70
CA PRO A 39 -2.17 19.55 -12.82
C PRO A 39 -3.63 19.91 -12.50
N GLU A 40 -4.52 18.92 -12.58
CA GLU A 40 -5.93 19.12 -12.24
C GLU A 40 -6.09 19.26 -10.73
N ARG A 41 -6.97 20.19 -10.31
CA ARG A 41 -7.25 20.40 -8.89
C ARG A 41 -7.95 19.19 -8.30
N ASP A 42 -7.51 18.76 -7.11
CA ASP A 42 -7.97 17.56 -6.38
C ASP A 42 -7.78 16.25 -7.15
N GLY A 43 -6.95 16.29 -8.22
CA GLY A 43 -6.55 15.14 -9.02
C GLY A 43 -5.24 14.51 -8.56
N LEU A 44 -4.80 13.48 -9.30
CA LEU A 44 -3.61 12.68 -8.98
C LEU A 44 -2.27 13.47 -8.99
N PHE A 45 -2.23 14.67 -9.60
CA PHE A 45 -1.06 15.56 -9.64
C PHE A 45 -1.35 16.93 -9.00
N CYS A 46 -2.36 17.04 -8.15
CA CYS A 46 -2.74 18.29 -7.52
C CYS A 46 -1.59 18.90 -6.72
N GLU A 47 -1.15 20.10 -7.10
CA GLU A 47 -0.06 20.79 -6.42
C GLU A 47 -0.39 21.24 -4.99
N ARG A 48 -1.68 21.34 -4.66
CA ARG A 48 -2.13 21.60 -3.28
C ARG A 48 -1.85 20.42 -2.37
N ILE A 49 -1.99 19.19 -2.89
CA ILE A 49 -1.82 17.95 -2.11
C ILE A 49 -0.36 17.51 -2.11
N PHE A 50 0.32 17.60 -3.26
CA PHE A 50 1.65 17.00 -3.45
C PHE A 50 2.80 18.00 -3.55
N GLY A 51 2.52 19.29 -3.63
CA GLY A 51 3.54 20.30 -3.82
C GLY A 51 3.65 20.84 -5.24
N PRO A 52 4.34 21.96 -5.41
CA PRO A 52 4.48 22.62 -6.70
C PRO A 52 5.35 21.79 -7.66
N VAL A 53 4.98 21.76 -8.94
CA VAL A 53 5.73 21.07 -10.00
C VAL A 53 7.07 21.78 -10.28
N LYS A 54 7.13 23.10 -10.10
CA LYS A 54 8.34 23.91 -10.30
C LYS A 54 8.85 24.43 -8.97
N ASP A 55 10.16 24.37 -8.76
CA ASP A 55 10.80 24.90 -7.57
C ASP A 55 10.49 26.38 -7.37
N TYR A 56 10.09 26.72 -6.13
CA TYR A 56 9.80 28.07 -5.70
C TYR A 56 8.70 28.81 -6.49
N GLU A 57 7.83 28.09 -7.17
CA GLU A 57 6.65 28.62 -7.87
C GLU A 57 5.39 27.90 -7.40
N CYS A 58 4.39 28.64 -6.87
CA CYS A 58 3.11 28.04 -6.52
C CYS A 58 2.20 27.89 -7.74
N HIS A 59 1.26 26.95 -7.69
CA HIS A 59 0.31 26.63 -8.76
C HIS A 59 -0.41 27.86 -9.34
N CYS A 60 -0.84 28.77 -8.49
CA CYS A 60 -1.57 29.97 -8.92
C CYS A 60 -0.67 31.11 -9.46
N GLY A 61 0.66 30.96 -9.38
CA GLY A 61 1.63 31.97 -9.84
C GLY A 61 1.78 33.21 -8.96
N LYS A 62 1.12 33.25 -7.77
CA LYS A 62 1.21 34.38 -6.84
C LYS A 62 2.62 34.54 -6.27
N TYR A 63 3.23 33.43 -5.92
CA TYR A 63 4.60 33.38 -5.39
C TYR A 63 5.54 32.74 -6.41
N LYS A 64 6.60 33.43 -6.77
CA LYS A 64 7.67 32.97 -7.66
C LYS A 64 9.02 33.39 -7.09
N ARG A 65 10.04 32.55 -7.18
CA ARG A 65 11.42 32.72 -6.75
C ARG A 65 11.68 32.25 -5.31
N ILE A 66 12.96 31.99 -5.05
CA ILE A 66 13.53 31.42 -3.81
C ILE A 66 13.19 32.18 -2.52
N ARG A 67 12.92 33.47 -2.58
CA ARG A 67 12.54 34.29 -1.41
C ARG A 67 11.28 33.83 -0.69
N TYR A 68 10.44 33.02 -1.36
CA TYR A 68 9.21 32.46 -0.80
C TYR A 68 9.37 31.02 -0.34
N LYS A 69 10.62 30.53 -0.21
CA LYS A 69 10.91 29.19 0.28
C LYS A 69 10.36 28.98 1.69
N GLY A 70 9.64 27.89 1.90
CA GLY A 70 9.07 27.53 3.21
C GLY A 70 7.75 28.24 3.55
N ILE A 71 7.22 29.06 2.66
CA ILE A 71 5.91 29.70 2.82
C ILE A 71 4.84 28.81 2.17
N VAL A 72 3.83 28.44 2.95
CA VAL A 72 2.63 27.81 2.42
C VAL A 72 1.81 28.88 1.70
N CYS A 73 1.46 28.63 0.45
CA CYS A 73 0.64 29.58 -0.28
C CYS A 73 -0.78 29.58 0.30
N ASP A 74 -1.22 30.70 0.81
CA ASP A 74 -2.56 30.95 1.35
C ASP A 74 -3.69 30.62 0.35
N ARG A 75 -3.38 30.53 -0.94
CA ARG A 75 -4.32 30.26 -2.01
C ARG A 75 -4.35 28.79 -2.45
N CYS A 76 -3.26 28.01 -2.40
CA CYS A 76 -3.18 26.65 -2.94
C CYS A 76 -2.71 25.52 -2.01
N GLY A 77 -2.08 25.75 -0.84
CA GLY A 77 -1.65 24.86 0.29
C GLY A 77 -1.18 23.40 0.00
N VAL A 78 -0.07 22.89 0.54
CA VAL A 78 0.53 21.56 0.15
C VAL A 78 1.26 20.77 1.25
N TYR A 79 1.10 19.39 1.42
CA TYR A 79 2.01 18.37 2.07
C TYR A 79 1.60 16.85 2.14
N PHE A 80 2.23 15.71 2.79
CA PHE A 80 2.45 14.25 2.55
C PHE A 80 2.02 13.03 3.48
N LYS A 81 1.79 11.58 3.26
CA LYS A 81 2.16 10.17 3.11
C LYS A 81 1.78 8.78 3.79
N SER A 82 1.67 7.36 3.56
CA SER A 82 1.85 5.91 3.41
C SER A 82 1.51 4.52 4.07
N LEU A 83 1.14 3.08 4.09
CA LEU A 83 1.26 1.65 3.88
C LEU A 83 0.80 0.27 4.55
N PRO A 84 0.85 -1.25 4.38
CA PRO A 84 0.14 -2.48 4.93
C PRO A 84 0.64 -3.99 4.98
N ASN A 85 -0.01 -5.14 5.59
CA ASN A 85 -0.40 -6.58 5.24
C ASN A 85 -0.02 -7.87 6.06
N LYS A 86 -1.00 -8.71 6.76
CA LYS A 86 -0.89 -10.17 7.14
C LYS A 86 -2.06 -10.79 7.95
N ILE A 87 -3.29 -10.77 7.47
CA ILE A 87 -4.53 -11.08 8.22
C ILE A 87 -4.82 -12.57 8.49
N GLY A 88 -4.56 -13.46 7.49
CA GLY A 88 -5.00 -14.85 7.56
C GLY A 88 -4.44 -15.68 8.71
N TYR A 89 -3.19 -15.41 9.12
CA TYR A 89 -2.56 -16.12 10.24
C TYR A 89 -3.13 -15.73 11.60
N LEU A 90 -3.57 -14.48 11.78
CA LEU A 90 -4.15 -14.03 13.05
C LEU A 90 -5.51 -14.68 13.31
N LEU A 91 -6.38 -14.66 12.32
CA LEU A 91 -7.74 -15.22 12.44
C LEU A 91 -7.79 -16.76 12.35
N GLY A 92 -6.71 -17.41 11.87
CA GLY A 92 -6.67 -18.86 11.68
C GLY A 92 -7.57 -19.37 10.56
N LEU A 93 -7.90 -18.48 9.61
CA LEU A 93 -8.73 -18.81 8.47
C LEU A 93 -7.88 -19.26 7.27
N PRO A 94 -8.22 -20.37 6.60
CA PRO A 94 -7.62 -20.74 5.33
C PRO A 94 -7.84 -19.66 4.28
N SER A 95 -6.84 -19.44 3.39
CA SER A 95 -6.90 -18.39 2.36
C SER A 95 -8.18 -18.41 1.52
N LYS A 96 -8.69 -19.59 1.15
CA LYS A 96 -9.94 -19.72 0.38
C LYS A 96 -11.17 -19.19 1.14
N LYS A 97 -11.25 -19.46 2.45
CA LYS A 97 -12.33 -18.92 3.29
C LYS A 97 -12.22 -17.42 3.42
N LEU A 98 -11.01 -16.92 3.69
CA LEU A 98 -10.75 -15.48 3.79
C LEU A 98 -11.10 -14.75 2.48
N ASP A 99 -10.70 -15.30 1.32
CA ASP A 99 -11.02 -14.74 0.02
C ASP A 99 -12.54 -14.68 -0.22
N ALA A 100 -13.30 -15.74 0.14
CA ALA A 100 -14.75 -15.76 0.00
C ALA A 100 -15.44 -14.64 0.81
N VAL A 101 -14.93 -14.32 2.00
CA VAL A 101 -15.44 -13.19 2.80
C VAL A 101 -15.05 -11.86 2.17
N ILE A 102 -13.78 -11.65 1.85
CA ILE A 102 -13.23 -10.38 1.32
C ILE A 102 -13.91 -10.00 -0.01
N TYR A 103 -14.21 -10.98 -0.87
CA TYR A 103 -14.84 -10.73 -2.17
C TYR A 103 -16.37 -10.83 -2.15
N TYR A 104 -16.99 -10.79 -0.95
CA TYR A 104 -18.45 -10.75 -0.78
C TYR A 104 -19.19 -11.96 -1.35
N GLU A 105 -18.57 -13.15 -1.29
CA GLU A 105 -19.20 -14.41 -1.69
C GLU A 105 -19.95 -15.09 -0.53
N ARG A 106 -19.45 -14.93 0.71
CA ARG A 106 -20.03 -15.52 1.92
C ARG A 106 -20.02 -14.58 3.11
N TYR A 107 -21.01 -14.75 3.99
CA TYR A 107 -21.00 -14.14 5.32
C TYR A 107 -20.06 -14.90 6.25
N ILE A 108 -19.47 -14.20 7.21
CA ILE A 108 -18.75 -14.78 8.34
C ILE A 108 -19.40 -14.33 9.63
N VAL A 109 -19.59 -15.28 10.56
CA VAL A 109 -20.13 -14.99 11.89
C VAL A 109 -19.06 -14.32 12.72
N VAL A 110 -19.29 -13.07 13.12
CA VAL A 110 -18.43 -12.31 14.02
C VAL A 110 -18.82 -12.58 15.47
N GLN A 111 -20.13 -12.73 15.71
CA GLN A 111 -20.66 -13.02 17.02
C GLN A 111 -21.93 -13.88 16.88
N PRO A 112 -21.95 -15.09 17.43
CA PRO A 112 -23.09 -16.00 17.30
C PRO A 112 -24.30 -15.57 18.14
N GLY A 113 -24.09 -14.84 19.26
CA GLY A 113 -25.16 -14.42 20.17
C GLY A 113 -26.04 -15.60 20.61
N ILE A 114 -27.36 -15.38 20.61
CA ILE A 114 -28.36 -16.43 20.97
C ILE A 114 -28.37 -17.61 20.00
N MET A 115 -27.77 -17.49 18.81
CA MET A 115 -27.69 -18.58 17.85
C MET A 115 -26.61 -19.60 18.19
N SER A 116 -25.77 -19.37 19.20
CA SER A 116 -24.82 -20.36 19.74
C SER A 116 -25.52 -21.61 20.25
N GLU A 117 -26.74 -21.48 20.80
CA GLU A 117 -27.59 -22.60 21.24
C GLU A 117 -28.04 -23.50 20.07
N LYS A 118 -28.12 -22.95 18.86
CA LYS A 118 -28.43 -23.69 17.62
C LYS A 118 -27.19 -24.25 16.93
N GLY A 119 -26.01 -24.16 17.55
CA GLY A 119 -24.78 -24.75 17.05
C GLY A 119 -24.01 -23.86 16.06
N ILE A 120 -24.34 -22.57 15.97
CA ILE A 120 -23.58 -21.59 15.18
C ILE A 120 -22.42 -21.06 16.02
N ALA A 121 -21.20 -21.15 15.49
CA ALA A 121 -19.97 -20.70 16.14
C ALA A 121 -19.39 -19.45 15.48
N GLU A 122 -18.52 -18.77 16.20
CA GLU A 122 -17.69 -17.69 15.66
C GLU A 122 -16.82 -18.22 14.52
N LEU A 123 -16.61 -17.42 13.48
CA LEU A 123 -15.88 -17.76 12.25
C LEU A 123 -16.58 -18.77 11.33
N ASP A 124 -17.81 -19.16 11.62
CA ASP A 124 -18.61 -19.96 10.69
C ASP A 124 -18.96 -19.17 9.43
N MET A 125 -19.00 -19.90 8.32
CA MET A 125 -19.23 -19.33 6.99
C MET A 125 -20.64 -19.63 6.55
N LEU A 126 -21.43 -18.62 6.30
CA LEU A 126 -22.83 -18.74 5.87
C LEU A 126 -23.00 -18.33 4.41
N THR A 127 -23.86 -19.03 3.71
CA THR A 127 -24.39 -18.58 2.42
C THR A 127 -25.41 -17.46 2.64
N GLU A 128 -25.84 -16.80 1.58
CA GLU A 128 -26.86 -15.76 1.66
C GLU A 128 -28.19 -16.34 2.14
N GLU A 129 -28.57 -17.53 1.68
CA GLU A 129 -29.79 -18.23 2.09
C GLU A 129 -29.74 -18.58 3.59
N GLU A 130 -28.67 -19.21 4.06
CA GLU A 130 -28.48 -19.54 5.47
C GLU A 130 -28.49 -18.29 6.36
N TYR A 131 -27.92 -17.18 5.92
CA TYR A 131 -27.94 -15.92 6.65
C TYR A 131 -29.35 -15.35 6.76
N LEU A 132 -30.14 -15.36 5.68
CA LEU A 132 -31.52 -14.88 5.69
C LEU A 132 -32.41 -15.77 6.59
N ASP A 133 -32.29 -17.08 6.50
CA ASP A 133 -33.01 -18.03 7.35
C ASP A 133 -32.72 -17.80 8.84
N ILE A 134 -31.48 -17.48 9.18
CA ILE A 134 -31.09 -17.13 10.55
C ILE A 134 -31.69 -15.79 10.97
N VAL A 135 -31.63 -14.77 10.12
CA VAL A 135 -32.18 -13.43 10.42
C VAL A 135 -33.69 -13.50 10.62
N ASP A 136 -34.40 -14.27 9.81
CA ASP A 136 -35.86 -14.49 9.92
C ASP A 136 -36.24 -15.28 11.20
N ALA A 137 -35.35 -16.13 11.68
CA ALA A 137 -35.53 -16.90 12.91
C ALA A 137 -35.11 -16.15 14.18
N LEU A 138 -34.55 -14.94 14.07
CA LEU A 138 -34.17 -14.09 15.20
C LEU A 138 -35.38 -13.33 15.75
N PRO A 139 -35.44 -13.07 17.08
CA PRO A 139 -36.38 -12.12 17.65
C PRO A 139 -36.15 -10.72 17.05
N ALA A 140 -37.26 -9.98 16.79
CA ALA A 140 -37.19 -8.64 16.19
C ALA A 140 -36.31 -7.67 16.99
N ASP A 141 -36.27 -7.82 18.32
CA ASP A 141 -35.46 -6.97 19.20
C ASP A 141 -33.95 -7.23 19.09
N ASN A 142 -33.53 -8.40 18.57
CA ASN A 142 -32.10 -8.75 18.46
C ASN A 142 -31.33 -7.82 17.52
N GLN A 143 -32.00 -7.32 16.48
CA GLN A 143 -31.38 -6.38 15.53
C GLN A 143 -31.11 -4.99 16.13
N HIS A 144 -31.85 -4.62 17.17
CA HIS A 144 -31.77 -3.33 17.85
C HIS A 144 -30.81 -3.32 19.05
N LEU A 145 -30.25 -4.47 19.43
CA LEU A 145 -29.22 -4.56 20.46
C LEU A 145 -27.95 -3.81 20.03
N ASP A 146 -27.21 -3.32 21.00
CA ASP A 146 -25.88 -2.73 20.75
C ASP A 146 -24.89 -3.79 20.22
N ASP A 147 -23.90 -3.37 19.43
CA ASP A 147 -22.92 -4.30 18.82
C ASP A 147 -22.00 -4.97 19.87
N ASP A 148 -21.96 -4.42 21.09
CA ASP A 148 -21.23 -4.98 22.24
C ASP A 148 -22.08 -5.95 23.08
N ASP A 149 -23.39 -6.09 22.82
CA ASP A 149 -24.25 -7.02 23.56
C ASP A 149 -23.90 -8.47 23.16
N PRO A 150 -23.52 -9.34 24.12
CA PRO A 150 -23.14 -10.72 23.84
C PRO A 150 -24.26 -11.57 23.23
N ASN A 151 -25.51 -11.17 23.36
CA ASN A 151 -26.70 -11.88 22.82
C ASN A 151 -27.00 -11.51 21.37
N LYS A 152 -26.39 -10.43 20.84
CA LYS A 152 -26.61 -10.00 19.47
C LYS A 152 -25.97 -10.98 18.49
N PHE A 153 -26.72 -11.36 17.46
CA PHE A 153 -26.16 -12.08 16.31
C PHE A 153 -25.55 -11.10 15.32
N ILE A 154 -24.27 -11.26 15.02
CA ILE A 154 -23.55 -10.43 14.03
C ILE A 154 -22.85 -11.33 13.01
N ALA A 155 -23.29 -11.24 11.77
CA ALA A 155 -22.59 -11.82 10.63
C ALA A 155 -22.49 -10.76 9.53
N LYS A 156 -21.29 -10.60 8.96
CA LYS A 156 -21.00 -9.59 7.94
C LYS A 156 -20.16 -10.16 6.82
N MET A 157 -20.02 -9.39 5.73
CA MET A 157 -19.16 -9.69 4.58
C MET A 157 -18.07 -8.63 4.41
N GLY A 158 -17.02 -8.98 3.68
CA GLY A 158 -15.98 -8.05 3.26
C GLY A 158 -14.99 -7.66 4.36
N ALA A 159 -14.26 -6.60 4.11
CA ALA A 159 -13.22 -6.12 5.02
C ALA A 159 -13.77 -5.64 6.37
N GLU A 160 -15.04 -5.21 6.43
CA GLU A 160 -15.72 -4.79 7.65
C GLU A 160 -15.83 -5.95 8.66
N ALA A 161 -16.22 -7.13 8.19
CA ALA A 161 -16.28 -8.34 9.04
C ALA A 161 -14.90 -8.70 9.60
N ILE A 162 -13.89 -8.69 8.75
CA ILE A 162 -12.51 -9.00 9.13
C ILE A 162 -11.97 -7.98 10.14
N GLN A 163 -12.32 -6.70 9.97
CA GLN A 163 -11.92 -5.66 10.91
C GLN A 163 -12.50 -5.90 12.30
N MET A 164 -13.80 -6.17 12.41
CA MET A 164 -14.45 -6.45 13.69
C MET A 164 -13.83 -7.67 14.39
N LEU A 165 -13.52 -8.72 13.64
CA LEU A 165 -12.82 -9.89 14.16
C LEU A 165 -11.41 -9.58 14.67
N LEU A 166 -10.67 -8.71 13.98
CA LEU A 166 -9.31 -8.30 14.40
C LEU A 166 -9.33 -7.36 15.61
N GLU A 167 -10.33 -6.48 15.72
CA GLU A 167 -10.52 -5.58 16.87
C GLU A 167 -10.86 -6.35 18.16
N ARG A 168 -11.60 -7.46 18.03
CA ARG A 168 -12.00 -8.33 19.16
C ARG A 168 -10.94 -9.36 19.54
N LEU A 169 -9.87 -9.51 18.76
CA LEU A 169 -8.86 -10.55 18.94
C LEU A 169 -7.96 -10.28 20.15
N ASN A 170 -7.98 -11.17 21.13
CA ASN A 170 -7.02 -11.16 22.24
C ASN A 170 -5.75 -11.92 21.85
N LEU A 171 -4.66 -11.18 21.63
CA LEU A 171 -3.37 -11.76 21.21
C LEU A 171 -2.70 -12.60 22.30
N ASP A 172 -2.93 -12.27 23.58
CA ASP A 172 -2.31 -12.98 24.71
C ASP A 172 -2.95 -14.36 24.88
N ASP A 173 -4.29 -14.46 24.85
CA ASP A 173 -5.00 -15.73 24.94
C ASP A 173 -4.70 -16.62 23.73
N LEU A 174 -4.70 -16.04 22.52
CA LEU A 174 -4.37 -16.77 21.30
C LEU A 174 -2.93 -17.29 21.30
N SER A 175 -1.98 -16.54 21.86
CA SER A 175 -0.61 -16.98 22.02
C SER A 175 -0.52 -18.20 22.95
N TYR A 176 -1.23 -18.15 24.08
CA TYR A 176 -1.28 -19.26 25.03
C TYR A 176 -1.87 -20.54 24.41
N GLU A 177 -3.02 -20.42 23.75
CA GLU A 177 -3.67 -21.54 23.05
C GLU A 177 -2.77 -22.18 21.98
N LEU A 178 -2.12 -21.35 21.16
CA LEU A 178 -1.24 -21.86 20.10
C LEU A 178 0.02 -22.51 20.64
N ARG A 179 0.58 -22.04 21.76
CA ARG A 179 1.70 -22.68 22.46
C ARG A 179 1.28 -24.03 23.03
N HIS A 180 0.12 -24.09 23.69
CA HIS A 180 -0.43 -25.34 24.19
C HIS A 180 -0.67 -26.34 23.05
N LYS A 181 -1.33 -25.90 21.97
CA LYS A 181 -1.58 -26.73 20.77
C LYS A 181 -0.29 -27.22 20.12
N ALA A 182 0.73 -26.38 20.00
CA ALA A 182 2.04 -26.79 19.46
C ALA A 182 2.76 -27.84 20.31
N ASN A 183 2.50 -27.88 21.63
CA ASN A 183 3.08 -28.86 22.54
C ASN A 183 2.28 -30.18 22.61
N THR A 184 0.97 -30.11 22.48
CA THR A 184 0.07 -31.29 22.63
C THR A 184 -0.20 -32.02 21.32
N GLU A 185 -0.06 -31.33 20.18
CA GLU A 185 -0.38 -31.89 18.86
C GLU A 185 0.62 -32.99 18.46
N THR A 186 0.10 -34.14 18.10
CA THR A 186 0.88 -35.33 17.67
C THR A 186 1.23 -35.28 16.18
N SER A 187 0.43 -34.61 15.36
CA SER A 187 0.66 -34.47 13.91
C SER A 187 1.71 -33.40 13.63
N GLN A 188 2.82 -33.77 13.01
CA GLN A 188 3.90 -32.86 12.65
C GLN A 188 3.43 -31.73 11.72
N GLN A 189 2.50 -31.98 10.82
CA GLN A 189 1.93 -30.99 9.92
C GLN A 189 1.15 -29.92 10.71
N ARG A 190 0.23 -30.33 11.59
CA ARG A 190 -0.57 -29.43 12.42
C ARG A 190 0.30 -28.66 13.41
N LYS A 191 1.33 -29.30 13.97
CA LYS A 191 2.32 -28.65 14.82
C LYS A 191 3.05 -27.53 14.09
N ASN A 192 3.54 -27.79 12.87
CA ASN A 192 4.22 -26.78 12.04
C ASN A 192 3.29 -25.63 11.66
N GLU A 193 2.02 -25.91 11.41
CA GLU A 193 1.01 -24.88 11.14
C GLU A 193 0.76 -23.99 12.37
N ALA A 194 0.58 -24.60 13.55
CA ALA A 194 0.45 -23.88 14.81
C ALA A 194 1.68 -23.01 15.11
N LEU A 195 2.89 -23.50 14.87
CA LEU A 195 4.13 -22.75 15.06
C LEU A 195 4.23 -21.56 14.09
N LYS A 196 3.86 -21.73 12.82
CA LYS A 196 3.83 -20.63 11.83
C LYS A 196 2.82 -19.55 12.21
N ARG A 197 1.67 -19.97 12.72
CA ARG A 197 0.63 -19.05 13.21
C ARG A 197 1.11 -18.32 14.46
N LEU A 198 1.68 -19.04 15.42
CA LEU A 198 2.26 -18.51 16.65
C LEU A 198 3.33 -17.44 16.37
N GLN A 199 4.21 -17.67 15.39
CA GLN A 199 5.24 -16.70 15.02
C GLN A 199 4.65 -15.33 14.61
N VAL A 200 3.52 -15.33 13.90
CA VAL A 200 2.85 -14.08 13.51
C VAL A 200 2.18 -13.43 14.72
N VAL A 201 1.49 -14.23 15.56
CA VAL A 201 0.81 -13.74 16.77
C VAL A 201 1.82 -13.10 17.74
N GLU A 202 2.96 -13.77 17.98
CA GLU A 202 4.01 -13.23 18.85
C GLU A 202 4.59 -11.92 18.29
N ALA A 203 4.81 -11.82 16.98
CA ALA A 203 5.29 -10.59 16.36
C ALA A 203 4.34 -9.41 16.58
N PHE A 204 3.01 -9.61 16.52
CA PHE A 204 2.04 -8.58 16.87
C PHE A 204 1.95 -8.32 18.36
N ARG A 205 2.05 -9.35 19.19
CA ARG A 205 2.05 -9.24 20.66
C ARG A 205 3.25 -8.42 21.16
N GLU A 206 4.45 -8.69 20.65
CA GLU A 206 5.67 -7.94 20.98
C GLU A 206 5.65 -6.50 20.49
N SER A 207 4.94 -6.21 19.41
CA SER A 207 4.83 -4.88 18.84
C SER A 207 3.48 -4.21 19.09
N LYS A 208 2.70 -4.63 20.06
CA LYS A 208 1.32 -4.23 20.37
C LYS A 208 1.12 -2.70 20.44
N GLU A 209 2.13 -1.96 20.95
CA GLU A 209 2.06 -0.50 21.03
C GLU A 209 2.26 0.21 19.69
N VAL A 210 2.97 -0.44 18.75
CA VAL A 210 3.38 0.17 17.47
C VAL A 210 2.59 -0.40 16.28
N ASN A 211 2.12 -1.65 16.39
CA ASN A 211 1.41 -2.35 15.31
C ASN A 211 0.15 -3.01 15.83
N LYS A 212 -1.01 -2.45 15.51
CA LYS A 212 -2.29 -3.09 15.82
C LYS A 212 -2.77 -3.95 14.64
N PRO A 213 -3.37 -5.14 14.91
CA PRO A 213 -3.86 -6.03 13.86
C PRO A 213 -4.89 -5.38 12.92
N GLU A 214 -5.79 -4.57 13.46
CA GLU A 214 -6.83 -3.88 12.68
C GLU A 214 -6.28 -2.87 11.66
N TRP A 215 -5.03 -2.39 11.82
CA TRP A 215 -4.40 -1.49 10.85
C TRP A 215 -4.02 -2.18 9.53
N MET A 216 -4.13 -3.52 9.48
CA MET A 216 -4.01 -4.24 8.21
C MET A 216 -5.21 -4.03 7.29
N ILE A 217 -6.34 -3.57 7.82
CA ILE A 217 -7.49 -3.15 7.03
C ILE A 217 -7.32 -1.68 6.64
N VAL A 218 -7.20 -1.44 5.36
CA VAL A 218 -6.92 -0.10 4.81
C VAL A 218 -8.20 0.73 4.79
N LYS A 219 -8.42 1.58 5.79
CA LYS A 219 -9.49 2.60 5.83
C LYS A 219 -9.13 3.83 5.01
N VAL A 220 -7.87 4.23 5.05
CA VAL A 220 -7.33 5.39 4.34
C VAL A 220 -6.20 4.92 3.43
N LEU A 221 -6.39 5.05 2.11
CA LEU A 221 -5.39 4.67 1.12
C LEU A 221 -4.47 5.85 0.83
N ALA A 222 -3.17 5.69 1.11
CA ALA A 222 -2.17 6.69 0.78
C ALA A 222 -1.89 6.73 -0.73
N VAL A 223 -1.87 7.93 -1.30
CA VAL A 223 -1.46 8.18 -2.68
C VAL A 223 -0.01 8.65 -2.68
N ILE A 224 0.88 7.88 -3.30
CA ILE A 224 2.32 8.22 -3.35
C ILE A 224 2.57 9.50 -4.15
N PRO A 225 3.67 10.22 -3.87
CA PRO A 225 4.01 11.45 -4.58
C PRO A 225 4.15 11.28 -6.10
N PRO A 226 3.85 12.34 -6.88
CA PRO A 226 3.97 12.33 -8.34
C PRO A 226 5.34 11.94 -8.88
N GLU A 227 6.41 12.28 -8.16
CA GLU A 227 7.80 11.96 -8.55
C GLU A 227 8.05 10.44 -8.64
N LEU A 228 7.33 9.65 -7.84
CA LEU A 228 7.43 8.18 -7.85
C LEU A 228 6.53 7.53 -8.93
N ARG A 229 5.63 8.32 -9.56
CA ARG A 229 4.74 7.89 -10.63
C ARG A 229 4.61 8.96 -11.72
N PRO A 230 5.73 9.36 -12.36
CA PRO A 230 5.80 10.53 -13.20
C PRO A 230 4.91 10.44 -14.45
N LEU A 231 4.53 11.60 -14.95
CA LEU A 231 3.89 11.82 -16.23
C LEU A 231 4.88 12.61 -17.11
N VAL A 232 5.43 11.97 -18.12
CA VAL A 232 6.49 12.54 -18.95
C VAL A 232 5.91 12.90 -20.34
N PRO A 233 6.05 14.16 -20.77
CA PRO A 233 5.65 14.55 -22.13
C PRO A 233 6.60 13.90 -23.14
N LEU A 234 6.01 13.38 -24.22
CA LEU A 234 6.72 12.86 -25.39
C LEU A 234 6.50 13.80 -26.59
N ASP A 235 7.36 13.64 -27.60
CA ASP A 235 7.19 14.35 -28.85
C ASP A 235 5.82 14.06 -29.49
N GLY A 236 5.20 15.08 -30.09
CA GLY A 236 3.88 14.96 -30.68
C GLY A 236 2.70 15.09 -29.68
N GLY A 237 2.91 15.73 -28.52
CA GLY A 237 1.84 16.06 -27.56
C GLY A 237 1.28 14.85 -26.79
N ARG A 238 1.94 13.69 -26.87
CA ARG A 238 1.59 12.50 -26.10
C ARG A 238 2.30 12.50 -24.77
N PHE A 239 1.75 11.75 -23.78
CA PHE A 239 2.36 11.56 -22.47
C PHE A 239 2.64 10.09 -22.21
N ALA A 240 3.84 9.79 -21.69
CA ALA A 240 4.11 8.53 -21.05
C ALA A 240 3.75 8.63 -19.57
N THR A 241 2.96 7.69 -19.09
CA THR A 241 2.52 7.65 -17.70
C THR A 241 2.98 6.38 -17.01
N SER A 242 3.20 6.45 -15.70
CA SER A 242 3.43 5.27 -14.88
C SER A 242 2.15 4.44 -14.78
N ASP A 243 2.27 3.12 -14.81
CA ASP A 243 1.16 2.16 -14.63
C ASP A 243 0.40 2.41 -13.31
N LEU A 244 1.08 2.93 -12.28
CA LEU A 244 0.47 3.27 -10.99
C LEU A 244 -0.61 4.35 -11.10
N ASN A 245 -0.49 5.29 -12.03
CA ASN A 245 -1.52 6.32 -12.23
C ASN A 245 -2.85 5.69 -12.70
N ASP A 246 -2.80 4.69 -13.58
CA ASP A 246 -3.99 3.99 -14.04
C ASP A 246 -4.61 3.13 -12.94
N LEU A 247 -3.79 2.50 -12.10
CA LEU A 247 -4.26 1.72 -10.95
C LEU A 247 -4.93 2.63 -9.91
N TYR A 248 -4.34 3.77 -9.54
CA TYR A 248 -4.98 4.76 -8.66
C TYR A 248 -6.27 5.32 -9.27
N ARG A 249 -6.26 5.65 -10.56
CA ARG A 249 -7.44 6.12 -11.28
C ARG A 249 -8.62 5.15 -11.17
N ARG A 250 -8.38 3.85 -11.32
CA ARG A 250 -9.40 2.81 -11.16
C ARG A 250 -9.99 2.81 -9.74
N VAL A 251 -9.15 2.89 -8.72
CA VAL A 251 -9.60 2.94 -7.32
C VAL A 251 -10.48 4.16 -7.09
N ILE A 252 -10.06 5.35 -7.53
CA ILE A 252 -10.81 6.61 -7.34
C ILE A 252 -12.16 6.55 -8.05
N ILE A 253 -12.21 6.07 -9.30
CA ILE A 253 -13.46 5.94 -10.07
C ILE A 253 -14.43 5.00 -9.36
N ARG A 254 -13.96 3.82 -8.88
CA ARG A 254 -14.80 2.84 -8.15
C ARG A 254 -15.28 3.41 -6.82
N ASN A 255 -14.41 4.06 -6.07
CA ASN A 255 -14.77 4.70 -4.81
C ASN A 255 -15.82 5.80 -4.99
N ASN A 256 -15.66 6.67 -5.99
CA ASN A 256 -16.62 7.73 -6.27
C ASN A 256 -17.97 7.17 -6.73
N ARG A 257 -17.97 6.09 -7.50
CA ARG A 257 -19.18 5.38 -7.92
C ARG A 257 -19.89 4.74 -6.73
N LEU A 258 -19.16 4.04 -5.86
CA LEU A 258 -19.72 3.45 -4.64
C LEU A 258 -20.35 4.52 -3.74
N LYS A 259 -19.66 5.66 -3.55
CA LYS A 259 -20.18 6.78 -2.77
C LYS A 259 -21.54 7.28 -3.31
N ARG A 260 -21.65 7.48 -4.62
CA ARG A 260 -22.91 7.87 -5.25
C ARG A 260 -24.02 6.83 -5.07
N LEU A 261 -23.68 5.53 -5.19
CA LEU A 261 -24.66 4.46 -5.01
C LEU A 261 -25.17 4.40 -3.55
N ILE A 262 -24.34 4.67 -2.57
CA ILE A 262 -24.73 4.79 -1.16
C ILE A 262 -25.64 6.00 -0.95
N GLU A 263 -25.28 7.17 -1.53
CA GLU A 263 -26.07 8.41 -1.45
C GLU A 263 -27.50 8.24 -2.01
N ILE A 264 -27.66 7.50 -3.10
CA ILE A 264 -28.99 7.21 -3.71
C ILE A 264 -29.69 5.99 -3.08
N LYS A 265 -29.13 5.39 -2.03
CA LYS A 265 -29.66 4.19 -1.34
C LYS A 265 -29.96 3.05 -2.34
N ALA A 266 -28.97 2.72 -3.19
CA ALA A 266 -29.11 1.64 -4.16
C ALA A 266 -29.31 0.28 -3.46
N PRO A 267 -29.96 -0.72 -4.11
CA PRO A 267 -30.15 -2.05 -3.56
C PRO A 267 -28.82 -2.72 -3.14
N ASP A 268 -28.84 -3.49 -2.05
CA ASP A 268 -27.66 -4.11 -1.45
C ASP A 268 -26.87 -5.00 -2.41
N VAL A 269 -27.54 -5.69 -3.33
CA VAL A 269 -26.89 -6.50 -4.36
C VAL A 269 -25.95 -5.66 -5.23
N ILE A 270 -26.38 -4.44 -5.60
CA ILE A 270 -25.59 -3.51 -6.41
C ILE A 270 -24.43 -2.96 -5.56
N LEU A 271 -24.71 -2.56 -4.31
CA LEU A 271 -23.68 -2.06 -3.39
C LEU A 271 -22.61 -3.12 -3.13
N ARG A 272 -23.01 -4.37 -2.91
CA ARG A 272 -22.11 -5.53 -2.70
C ARG A 272 -21.18 -5.74 -3.89
N ASN A 273 -21.73 -5.72 -5.09
CA ASN A 273 -20.93 -5.88 -6.31
C ASN A 273 -19.94 -4.73 -6.52
N GLU A 274 -20.33 -3.48 -6.25
CA GLU A 274 -19.42 -2.34 -6.37
C GLU A 274 -18.34 -2.33 -5.26
N LYS A 275 -18.68 -2.73 -4.03
CA LYS A 275 -17.72 -2.96 -2.94
C LYS A 275 -16.69 -4.02 -3.34
N ARG A 276 -17.12 -5.14 -3.93
CA ARG A 276 -16.24 -6.18 -4.47
C ARG A 276 -15.31 -5.64 -5.55
N MET A 277 -15.83 -4.86 -6.50
CA MET A 277 -15.03 -4.26 -7.56
C MET A 277 -14.03 -3.22 -7.03
N LEU A 278 -14.37 -2.47 -5.98
CA LEU A 278 -13.44 -1.57 -5.30
C LEU A 278 -12.31 -2.35 -4.62
N GLN A 279 -12.63 -3.43 -3.91
CA GLN A 279 -11.65 -4.33 -3.32
C GLN A 279 -10.68 -4.88 -4.37
N GLU A 280 -11.18 -5.33 -5.52
CA GLU A 280 -10.36 -5.81 -6.63
C GLU A 280 -9.44 -4.72 -7.21
N ALA A 281 -9.90 -3.48 -7.29
CA ALA A 281 -9.09 -2.36 -7.75
C ALA A 281 -7.94 -2.05 -6.77
N VAL A 282 -8.21 -2.08 -5.46
CA VAL A 282 -7.19 -1.90 -4.41
C VAL A 282 -6.18 -3.05 -4.42
N ASP A 283 -6.62 -4.30 -4.54
CA ASP A 283 -5.73 -5.46 -4.64
C ASP A 283 -4.80 -5.36 -5.85
N SER A 284 -5.33 -4.92 -7.00
CA SER A 284 -4.52 -4.74 -8.22
C SER A 284 -3.49 -3.62 -8.06
N LEU A 285 -3.78 -2.58 -7.27
CA LEU A 285 -2.83 -1.53 -6.94
C LEU A 285 -1.68 -2.07 -6.07
N PHE A 286 -1.98 -2.91 -5.08
CA PHE A 286 -0.96 -3.46 -4.20
C PHE A 286 -0.17 -4.59 -4.83
N ASP A 287 -0.81 -5.60 -5.41
CA ASP A 287 -0.16 -6.73 -6.09
C ASP A 287 -1.01 -7.29 -7.25
N ASN A 288 -0.84 -6.72 -8.43
CA ASN A 288 -1.56 -7.12 -9.63
C ASN A 288 -1.18 -8.53 -10.13
N SER A 289 0.01 -9.01 -9.81
CA SER A 289 0.52 -10.32 -10.26
C SER A 289 -0.06 -11.50 -9.48
N ARG A 290 -0.69 -11.27 -8.34
CA ARG A 290 -1.25 -12.31 -7.46
C ARG A 290 -2.53 -12.92 -8.01
N LYS A 291 -3.28 -12.19 -8.84
CA LYS A 291 -4.57 -12.64 -9.39
C LYS A 291 -4.39 -13.36 -10.73
N SER A 292 -5.21 -14.36 -10.98
CA SER A 292 -5.32 -15.03 -12.30
C SER A 292 -5.72 -14.05 -13.41
N ASN A 293 -6.60 -13.11 -13.09
CA ASN A 293 -7.09 -12.07 -13.99
C ASN A 293 -6.42 -10.73 -13.67
N ALA A 294 -5.10 -10.65 -13.81
CA ALA A 294 -4.36 -9.40 -13.66
C ALA A 294 -4.88 -8.32 -14.62
N VAL A 295 -4.91 -7.08 -14.13
CA VAL A 295 -5.25 -5.91 -14.97
C VAL A 295 -4.15 -5.70 -16.01
N LYS A 296 -4.56 -5.65 -17.29
CA LYS A 296 -3.65 -5.55 -18.45
C LYS A 296 -3.94 -4.30 -19.26
N ILE A 297 -2.94 -3.86 -20.02
CA ILE A 297 -3.06 -2.86 -21.09
C ILE A 297 -3.50 -3.56 -22.40
N GLU A 298 -3.88 -2.80 -23.43
CA GLU A 298 -4.29 -3.28 -24.75
C GLU A 298 -3.34 -4.34 -25.35
N ASN A 299 -2.04 -4.27 -25.06
CA ASN A 299 -1.04 -5.23 -25.53
C ASN A 299 -0.89 -6.47 -24.62
N ASN A 300 -1.89 -6.82 -23.83
CA ASN A 300 -1.88 -7.94 -22.88
C ASN A 300 -0.76 -7.89 -21.80
N ARG A 301 0.00 -6.79 -21.70
CA ARG A 301 1.00 -6.60 -20.65
C ARG A 301 0.30 -6.27 -19.32
N PRO A 302 0.57 -7.00 -18.23
CA PRO A 302 0.02 -6.66 -16.92
C PRO A 302 0.58 -5.31 -16.43
N LEU A 303 -0.25 -4.51 -15.79
CA LEU A 303 0.16 -3.25 -15.16
C LEU A 303 1.08 -3.55 -13.98
N LYS A 304 2.14 -2.75 -13.83
CA LYS A 304 3.12 -2.87 -12.74
C LYS A 304 2.55 -2.25 -11.46
N SER A 305 2.32 -3.10 -10.46
CA SER A 305 1.77 -2.71 -9.14
C SER A 305 2.83 -2.16 -8.18
N LEU A 306 2.39 -1.69 -7.00
CA LEU A 306 3.29 -1.24 -5.93
C LEU A 306 4.27 -2.36 -5.50
N SER A 307 3.77 -3.57 -5.31
CA SER A 307 4.60 -4.75 -4.98
C SER A 307 5.65 -5.02 -6.05
N ASP A 308 5.28 -4.91 -7.34
CA ASP A 308 6.20 -5.13 -8.47
C ASP A 308 7.30 -4.05 -8.56
N SER A 309 7.04 -2.87 -8.01
CA SER A 309 8.05 -1.81 -7.91
C SER A 309 9.12 -2.09 -6.86
N LEU A 310 8.84 -2.96 -5.89
CA LEU A 310 9.73 -3.31 -4.78
C LEU A 310 10.43 -4.65 -5.01
N LYS A 311 9.71 -5.66 -5.52
CA LYS A 311 10.19 -7.04 -5.68
C LYS A 311 10.94 -7.27 -7.00
N GLY A 312 11.72 -8.36 -7.06
CA GLY A 312 12.40 -8.83 -8.27
C GLY A 312 13.71 -8.11 -8.58
N LYS A 313 14.33 -8.45 -9.73
CA LYS A 313 15.63 -7.93 -10.17
C LYS A 313 15.61 -6.42 -10.44
N GLN A 314 14.48 -5.92 -10.96
CA GLN A 314 14.27 -4.50 -11.29
C GLN A 314 13.54 -3.75 -10.15
N GLY A 315 13.28 -4.42 -9.02
CA GLY A 315 12.66 -3.80 -7.85
C GLY A 315 13.64 -2.93 -7.07
N ARG A 316 13.07 -2.03 -6.28
CA ARG A 316 13.83 -1.03 -5.52
C ARG A 316 14.89 -1.65 -4.60
N PHE A 317 14.58 -2.78 -3.95
CA PHE A 317 15.53 -3.44 -3.06
C PHE A 317 16.80 -3.90 -3.79
N ARG A 318 16.65 -4.62 -4.90
CA ARG A 318 17.80 -5.18 -5.63
C ARG A 318 18.49 -4.16 -6.52
N GLN A 319 17.78 -3.24 -7.12
CA GLN A 319 18.31 -2.29 -8.10
C GLN A 319 18.91 -1.03 -7.48
N ASN A 320 18.36 -0.55 -6.34
CA ASN A 320 18.73 0.76 -5.81
C ASN A 320 19.21 0.74 -4.34
N LEU A 321 18.90 -0.31 -3.55
CA LEU A 321 19.28 -0.39 -2.14
C LEU A 321 20.46 -1.33 -1.90
N LEU A 322 20.43 -2.54 -2.47
CA LEU A 322 21.55 -3.49 -2.36
C LEU A 322 22.74 -3.10 -3.24
N GLY A 323 22.52 -2.32 -4.28
CA GLY A 323 23.56 -1.78 -5.15
C GLY A 323 23.07 -0.49 -5.78
N LYS A 324 23.96 0.48 -5.92
CA LYS A 324 23.67 1.79 -6.55
C LYS A 324 24.68 2.07 -7.63
N ARG A 325 24.26 2.83 -8.64
CA ARG A 325 25.23 3.50 -9.53
C ARG A 325 25.88 4.62 -8.74
N VAL A 326 27.19 4.70 -8.81
CA VAL A 326 27.96 5.71 -8.09
C VAL A 326 28.69 6.61 -9.08
N ASP A 327 28.91 7.85 -8.68
CA ASP A 327 29.69 8.82 -9.44
C ASP A 327 31.17 8.44 -9.41
N TYR A 328 31.95 9.01 -10.30
CA TYR A 328 33.39 8.77 -10.43
C TYR A 328 33.76 7.30 -10.62
N SER A 329 32.93 6.56 -11.32
CA SER A 329 33.15 5.17 -11.69
C SER A 329 33.07 5.00 -13.20
N ALA A 330 33.87 4.05 -13.75
CA ALA A 330 33.88 3.77 -15.16
C ALA A 330 33.98 2.27 -15.45
N ARG A 331 33.59 1.88 -16.66
CA ARG A 331 33.72 0.52 -17.17
C ARG A 331 34.19 0.55 -18.62
N SER A 332 35.20 -0.24 -18.94
CA SER A 332 35.72 -0.37 -20.29
C SER A 332 36.20 -1.78 -20.56
N VAL A 333 36.58 -2.03 -21.81
CA VAL A 333 37.18 -3.30 -22.21
C VAL A 333 38.60 -3.37 -21.63
N ILE A 334 38.99 -4.56 -21.17
CA ILE A 334 40.35 -4.84 -20.68
C ILE A 334 41.17 -5.39 -21.83
N VAL A 335 42.35 -4.81 -22.04
CA VAL A 335 43.31 -5.26 -23.06
C VAL A 335 44.66 -5.52 -22.40
N VAL A 336 45.55 -6.27 -23.10
CA VAL A 336 46.88 -6.52 -22.62
C VAL A 336 47.74 -5.25 -22.66
N GLY A 337 48.63 -5.09 -21.68
CA GLY A 337 49.62 -3.99 -21.60
C GLY A 337 51.00 -4.55 -21.30
N PRO A 338 51.78 -4.93 -22.32
CA PRO A 338 53.07 -5.61 -22.13
C PRO A 338 54.10 -4.77 -21.37
N ASP A 339 53.97 -3.44 -21.42
CA ASP A 339 54.87 -2.50 -20.75
C ASP A 339 54.52 -2.25 -19.28
N LEU A 340 53.41 -2.80 -18.80
CA LEU A 340 52.92 -2.62 -17.42
C LEU A 340 53.42 -3.74 -16.51
N LYS A 341 53.83 -3.39 -15.30
CA LYS A 341 54.12 -4.36 -14.23
C LYS A 341 52.85 -5.00 -13.70
N MET A 342 52.99 -6.14 -12.98
CA MET A 342 51.85 -6.90 -12.47
C MET A 342 50.91 -6.11 -11.53
N HIS A 343 51.40 -5.07 -10.88
CA HIS A 343 50.63 -4.21 -9.98
C HIS A 343 50.19 -2.88 -10.60
N GLU A 344 50.45 -2.68 -11.89
CA GLU A 344 50.11 -1.46 -12.62
C GLU A 344 48.93 -1.68 -13.55
N CYS A 345 48.11 -0.65 -13.73
CA CYS A 345 47.06 -0.60 -14.74
C CYS A 345 47.10 0.73 -15.49
N GLY A 346 46.87 0.69 -16.81
CA GLY A 346 46.75 1.87 -17.64
C GLY A 346 45.32 2.30 -17.78
N LEU A 347 45.04 3.60 -17.58
CA LEU A 347 43.75 4.21 -17.82
C LEU A 347 43.81 5.20 -18.98
N PRO A 348 42.80 5.27 -19.88
CA PRO A 348 42.69 6.33 -20.87
C PRO A 348 42.67 7.71 -20.20
N LYS A 349 43.34 8.69 -20.78
CA LYS A 349 43.47 10.05 -20.22
C LYS A 349 42.09 10.70 -19.99
N ASP A 350 41.20 10.58 -20.95
CA ASP A 350 39.85 11.16 -20.87
C ASP A 350 39.04 10.57 -19.71
N MET A 351 39.05 9.25 -19.56
CA MET A 351 38.42 8.59 -18.41
C MET A 351 39.09 9.00 -17.09
N ALA A 352 40.40 9.08 -17.05
CA ALA A 352 41.12 9.51 -15.85
C ALA A 352 40.79 10.96 -15.46
N ALA A 353 40.67 11.86 -16.45
CA ALA A 353 40.27 13.25 -16.20
C ALA A 353 38.91 13.39 -15.56
N GLU A 354 37.92 12.65 -16.06
CA GLU A 354 36.55 12.65 -15.46
C GLU A 354 36.53 12.00 -14.07
N LEU A 355 37.18 10.84 -13.90
CA LEU A 355 37.19 10.14 -12.61
C LEU A 355 37.88 10.93 -11.51
N TYR A 356 38.93 11.65 -11.82
CA TYR A 356 39.73 12.39 -10.86
C TYR A 356 39.52 13.91 -10.91
N MET A 357 38.48 14.38 -11.59
CA MET A 357 38.15 15.79 -11.76
C MET A 357 38.19 16.60 -10.44
N PRO A 358 37.60 16.19 -9.33
CA PRO A 358 37.66 16.98 -8.08
C PRO A 358 39.07 17.13 -7.53
N PHE A 359 39.90 16.07 -7.67
CA PHE A 359 41.31 16.10 -7.22
C PHE A 359 42.17 16.97 -8.12
N ILE A 360 41.90 16.94 -9.42
CA ILE A 360 42.59 17.79 -10.41
C ILE A 360 42.27 19.25 -10.14
N ILE A 361 40.99 19.61 -9.97
CA ILE A 361 40.54 20.98 -9.65
C ILE A 361 41.20 21.46 -8.36
N ARG A 362 41.20 20.66 -7.32
CA ARG A 362 41.85 20.98 -6.05
C ARG A 362 43.34 21.30 -6.25
N LYS A 363 44.05 20.45 -7.01
CA LYS A 363 45.48 20.64 -7.29
C LYS A 363 45.77 21.87 -8.15
N LEU A 364 44.92 22.20 -9.10
CA LEU A 364 45.03 23.43 -9.89
C LEU A 364 44.88 24.68 -9.00
N ILE A 365 43.88 24.67 -8.12
CA ILE A 365 43.64 25.77 -7.14
C ILE A 365 44.85 25.91 -6.20
N GLU A 366 45.39 24.81 -5.65
CA GLU A 366 46.57 24.81 -4.79
C GLU A 366 47.82 25.37 -5.51
N ARG A 367 47.89 25.24 -6.85
CA ARG A 367 48.96 25.76 -7.66
C ARG A 367 48.74 27.17 -8.20
N GLY A 368 47.57 27.79 -7.91
CA GLY A 368 47.22 29.12 -8.40
C GLY A 368 46.88 29.22 -9.89
N ILE A 369 46.48 28.09 -10.51
CA ILE A 369 46.09 28.01 -11.92
C ILE A 369 44.59 28.09 -12.04
#